data_847cd19c743c950899d971bcaa6f6633
#
_entry.id   847cd19c743c950899d971bcaa6f6633
#
_cell.length_a   1.000
_cell.length_b   1.000
_cell.length_c   1.000
_cell.angle_alpha   90.00
_cell.angle_beta   90.00
_cell.angle_gamma   90.00
#
_symmetry.space_group_name_H-M   'P 1'
#
loop_
_entity.id
_entity.type
_entity.pdbx_description
1 polymer ?
#
loop_
_entity_poly.entity_id
_entity_poly.type
_entity_poly.pdbx_seq_one_letter_code
_entity_poly.pdbx_strand_id
1 'polypeptide(L)'
;MILFDESIDPLGINERYHYKINLLSLTGGGLTGQGLFNGNRTQGGRLFAQHTDYVFSSIGEELGFFGCVLVMVLEFAIIARCIYVGIRCQDYMRRLICFGAASALIFQVMINVGMCIGVMPVIGLTLPLISYGGSSIVTIYAMLGLVSGAYARPESLSHERYIQPYRL
;
A
#
# COMPACT_ATOMS: atom_id res chain seq x y z
N MET A 1 -18.50 10.56 -8.53
CA MET A 1 -19.84 9.97 -8.78
C MET A 1 -19.64 8.80 -9.72
N ILE A 2 -19.33 7.63 -9.15
CA ILE A 2 -18.91 6.46 -9.90
C ILE A 2 -20.15 5.63 -10.18
N LEU A 3 -20.26 5.27 -11.44
CA LEU A 3 -21.25 4.41 -12.05
C LEU A 3 -21.21 3.02 -11.38
N PHE A 4 -22.05 2.82 -10.38
CA PHE A 4 -22.44 1.49 -9.96
C PHE A 4 -23.44 0.97 -10.97
N ASP A 5 -22.99 0.07 -11.80
CA ASP A 5 -23.83 -0.62 -12.76
C ASP A 5 -24.78 -1.54 -11.98
N GLU A 6 -26.07 -1.20 -11.98
CA GLU A 6 -27.12 -1.98 -11.32
C GLU A 6 -27.30 -3.40 -11.89
N SER A 7 -26.62 -3.70 -13.00
CA SER A 7 -26.71 -4.98 -13.70
C SER A 7 -25.90 -6.12 -13.07
N ILE A 8 -24.90 -5.80 -12.22
CA ILE A 8 -23.98 -6.78 -11.64
C ILE A 8 -24.43 -7.26 -10.25
N ASP A 9 -25.16 -6.43 -9.52
CA ASP A 9 -25.79 -6.81 -8.25
C ASP A 9 -27.23 -6.28 -8.23
N PRO A 10 -28.22 -7.11 -8.64
CA PRO A 10 -29.62 -6.69 -8.75
C PRO A 10 -30.23 -6.26 -7.42
N LEU A 11 -29.57 -6.45 -6.30
CA LEU A 11 -29.99 -5.95 -5.00
C LEU A 11 -29.09 -4.82 -4.46
N GLY A 12 -27.85 -4.62 -4.98
CA GLY A 12 -26.94 -3.52 -4.63
C GLY A 12 -26.72 -3.29 -3.12
N ILE A 13 -27.20 -4.22 -2.31
CA ILE A 13 -27.34 -4.06 -0.86
C ILE A 13 -26.00 -4.32 -0.20
N ASN A 14 -25.24 -5.32 -0.67
CA ASN A 14 -24.01 -5.72 -0.02
C ASN A 14 -22.85 -4.75 -0.30
N GLU A 15 -22.61 -4.40 -1.55
CA GLU A 15 -21.51 -3.49 -1.89
C GLU A 15 -21.77 -2.05 -1.41
N ARG A 16 -23.00 -1.55 -1.57
CA ARG A 16 -23.39 -0.24 -1.03
C ARG A 16 -23.35 -0.19 0.50
N TYR A 17 -23.70 -1.30 1.14
CA TYR A 17 -23.65 -1.40 2.60
C TYR A 17 -22.22 -1.38 3.11
N HIS A 18 -21.32 -2.19 2.51
CA HIS A 18 -19.90 -2.21 2.86
C HIS A 18 -19.23 -0.86 2.61
N TYR A 19 -19.54 -0.23 1.48
CA TYR A 19 -19.06 1.11 1.17
C TYR A 19 -19.50 2.15 2.20
N LYS A 20 -20.79 2.17 2.55
CA LYS A 20 -21.31 3.12 3.56
C LYS A 20 -20.68 2.91 4.94
N ILE A 21 -20.55 1.67 5.39
CA ILE A 21 -19.92 1.37 6.69
C ILE A 21 -18.47 1.83 6.67
N ASN A 22 -17.75 1.56 5.61
CA ASN A 22 -16.35 1.92 5.46
C ASN A 22 -16.13 3.43 5.50
N LEU A 23 -16.93 4.18 4.74
CA LEU A 23 -16.90 5.66 4.75
C LEU A 23 -17.30 6.22 6.12
N LEU A 24 -18.32 5.63 6.78
CA LEU A 24 -18.74 6.02 8.12
C LEU A 24 -17.68 5.70 9.19
N SER A 25 -16.89 4.63 9.02
CA SER A 25 -15.77 4.33 9.91
C SER A 25 -14.65 5.35 9.73
N LEU A 26 -14.27 5.63 8.47
CA LEU A 26 -13.25 6.62 8.17
C LEU A 26 -13.60 8.02 8.70
N THR A 27 -14.88 8.44 8.58
CA THR A 27 -15.34 9.75 9.06
C THR A 27 -15.68 9.76 10.55
N GLY A 28 -15.98 8.60 11.12
CA GLY A 28 -16.42 8.45 12.52
C GLY A 28 -15.32 8.69 13.55
N GLY A 29 -14.04 8.58 13.16
CA GLY A 29 -12.91 8.84 14.05
C GLY A 29 -12.60 10.32 14.27
N GLY A 30 -13.09 11.23 13.43
CA GLY A 30 -12.78 12.66 13.54
C GLY A 30 -11.28 12.96 13.44
N LEU A 31 -10.79 13.94 14.17
CA LEU A 31 -9.36 14.34 14.14
C LEU A 31 -8.46 13.39 14.96
N THR A 32 -8.93 12.97 16.13
CA THR A 32 -8.11 12.25 17.13
C THR A 32 -8.44 10.77 17.28
N GLY A 33 -9.47 10.29 16.57
CA GLY A 33 -9.94 8.90 16.68
C GLY A 33 -10.81 8.63 17.92
N GLN A 34 -11.40 7.43 17.96
CA GLN A 34 -12.17 6.94 19.09
C GLN A 34 -11.28 6.26 20.16
N GLY A 35 -9.98 6.15 19.89
CA GLY A 35 -9.00 5.45 20.73
C GLY A 35 -8.73 4.03 20.22
N LEU A 36 -7.50 3.56 20.48
CA LEU A 36 -7.05 2.21 20.11
C LEU A 36 -7.96 1.17 20.77
N PHE A 37 -8.46 0.22 19.98
CA PHE A 37 -9.38 -0.85 20.38
C PHE A 37 -10.75 -0.40 20.87
N ASN A 38 -11.11 0.89 20.73
CA ASN A 38 -12.41 1.44 21.09
C ASN A 38 -13.30 1.77 19.89
N GLY A 39 -12.91 1.41 18.68
CA GLY A 39 -13.70 1.61 17.47
C GLY A 39 -15.01 0.82 17.54
N ASN A 40 -16.15 1.52 17.60
CA ASN A 40 -17.47 0.89 17.72
C ASN A 40 -17.84 -0.01 16.55
N ARG A 41 -17.28 0.22 15.36
CA ARG A 41 -17.55 -0.55 14.15
C ARG A 41 -16.49 -1.60 13.89
N THR A 42 -15.22 -1.28 14.17
CA THR A 42 -14.10 -2.22 14.12
C THR A 42 -14.27 -3.34 15.14
N GLN A 43 -14.57 -3.02 16.40
CA GLN A 43 -14.77 -4.04 17.45
C GLN A 43 -16.14 -4.72 17.39
N GLY A 44 -17.14 -4.07 16.81
CA GLY A 44 -18.49 -4.62 16.64
C GLY A 44 -18.63 -5.68 15.55
N GLY A 45 -17.55 -6.09 14.87
CA GLY A 45 -17.57 -7.10 13.80
C GLY A 45 -18.40 -6.69 12.56
N ARG A 46 -18.71 -5.40 12.42
CA ARG A 46 -19.52 -4.86 11.32
C ARG A 46 -18.71 -4.53 10.08
N LEU A 47 -17.39 -4.38 10.22
CA LEU A 47 -16.48 -4.24 9.10
C LEU A 47 -16.03 -5.62 8.61
N PHE A 48 -16.47 -5.98 7.42
CA PHE A 48 -15.96 -7.16 6.74
C PHE A 48 -14.53 -6.88 6.26
N ALA A 49 -13.61 -7.86 6.41
CA ALA A 49 -12.22 -7.74 5.97
C ALA A 49 -11.45 -6.50 6.52
N GLN A 50 -11.77 -6.07 7.74
CA GLN A 50 -11.14 -4.92 8.41
C GLN A 50 -9.61 -5.07 8.57
N HIS A 51 -9.11 -6.30 8.67
CA HIS A 51 -7.68 -6.58 8.87
C HIS A 51 -6.90 -6.70 7.55
N THR A 52 -7.57 -6.78 6.41
CA THR A 52 -6.96 -6.95 5.10
C THR A 52 -7.13 -5.71 4.24
N ASP A 53 -8.30 -5.53 3.66
CA ASP A 53 -8.53 -4.57 2.59
C ASP A 53 -8.93 -3.18 3.10
N TYR A 54 -9.57 -3.11 4.27
CA TYR A 54 -10.08 -1.88 4.87
C TYR A 54 -9.31 -1.41 6.11
N VAL A 55 -8.05 -1.83 6.25
CA VAL A 55 -7.19 -1.42 7.37
C VAL A 55 -7.08 0.10 7.48
N PHE A 56 -6.99 0.81 6.35
CA PHE A 56 -6.93 2.27 6.34
C PHE A 56 -8.18 2.92 6.99
N SER A 57 -9.36 2.36 6.76
CA SER A 57 -10.60 2.85 7.40
C SER A 57 -10.65 2.52 8.89
N SER A 58 -10.12 1.36 9.30
CA SER A 58 -9.97 1.00 10.71
C SER A 58 -9.03 1.95 11.43
N ILE A 59 -7.91 2.31 10.81
CA ILE A 59 -6.97 3.32 11.33
C ILE A 59 -7.68 4.67 11.45
N GLY A 60 -8.50 5.05 10.47
CA GLY A 60 -9.28 6.29 10.51
C GLY A 60 -10.29 6.32 11.66
N GLU A 61 -10.91 5.20 12.01
CA GLU A 61 -11.84 5.11 13.14
C GLU A 61 -11.11 5.19 14.49
N GLU A 62 -10.00 4.44 14.65
CA GLU A 62 -9.30 4.32 15.94
C GLU A 62 -8.34 5.48 16.22
N LEU A 63 -7.53 5.89 15.25
CA LEU A 63 -6.51 6.93 15.37
C LEU A 63 -6.91 8.26 14.74
N GLY A 64 -8.04 8.30 14.04
CA GLY A 64 -8.55 9.50 13.40
C GLY A 64 -7.70 9.97 12.22
N PHE A 65 -7.90 11.23 11.87
CA PHE A 65 -7.20 11.88 10.76
C PHE A 65 -5.67 11.88 10.92
N PHE A 66 -5.18 12.12 12.14
CA PHE A 66 -3.73 12.12 12.40
C PHE A 66 -3.11 10.73 12.18
N GLY A 67 -3.81 9.66 12.52
CA GLY A 67 -3.35 8.29 12.25
C GLY A 67 -3.26 8.00 10.75
N CYS A 68 -4.27 8.39 9.99
CA CYS A 68 -4.26 8.26 8.53
C CYS A 68 -3.10 9.03 7.88
N VAL A 69 -2.86 10.27 8.31
CA VAL A 69 -1.75 11.10 7.81
C VAL A 69 -0.42 10.47 8.16
N LEU A 70 -0.23 9.98 9.38
CA LEU A 70 0.99 9.31 9.81
C LEU A 70 1.29 8.09 8.92
N VAL A 71 0.31 7.24 8.68
CA VAL A 71 0.44 6.06 7.82
C VAL A 71 0.82 6.48 6.40
N MET A 72 0.15 7.46 5.83
CA MET A 72 0.45 7.96 4.48
C MET A 72 1.88 8.52 4.39
N VAL A 73 2.33 9.25 5.40
CA VAL A 73 3.71 9.79 5.44
C VAL A 73 4.73 8.65 5.48
N LEU A 74 4.49 7.60 6.26
CA LEU A 74 5.38 6.44 6.32
C LEU A 74 5.45 5.70 4.98
N GLU A 75 4.30 5.45 4.34
CA GLU A 75 4.24 4.83 3.01
C GLU A 75 4.98 5.67 1.95
N PHE A 76 4.74 6.98 1.93
CA PHE A 76 5.46 7.88 1.02
C PHE A 76 6.96 7.93 1.30
N ALA A 77 7.39 7.85 2.56
CA ALA A 77 8.81 7.79 2.91
C ALA A 77 9.50 6.54 2.34
N ILE A 78 8.82 5.39 2.40
CA ILE A 78 9.32 4.13 1.82
C ILE A 78 9.42 4.24 0.30
N ILE A 79 8.37 4.73 -0.36
CA ILE A 79 8.34 4.95 -1.81
C ILE A 79 9.46 5.91 -2.24
N ALA A 80 9.59 7.04 -1.55
CA ALA A 80 10.64 8.02 -1.82
C ALA A 80 12.04 7.41 -1.65
N ARG A 81 12.22 6.54 -0.64
CA ARG A 81 13.48 5.82 -0.44
C ARG A 81 13.79 4.87 -1.60
N CYS A 82 12.79 4.13 -2.11
CA CYS A 82 12.97 3.27 -3.29
C CYS A 82 13.37 4.07 -4.53
N ILE A 83 12.73 5.21 -4.76
CA ILE A 83 13.06 6.12 -5.87
C ILE A 83 14.47 6.70 -5.70
N TYR A 84 14.82 7.16 -4.50
CA TYR A 84 16.15 7.70 -4.21
C TYR A 84 17.26 6.69 -4.49
N VAL A 85 17.08 5.44 -4.05
CA VAL A 85 18.03 4.35 -4.35
C VAL A 85 18.13 4.13 -5.86
N GLY A 86 16.99 4.11 -6.56
CA GLY A 86 16.97 3.95 -8.02
C GLY A 86 17.73 5.04 -8.77
N ILE A 87 17.62 6.30 -8.33
CA ILE A 87 18.35 7.44 -8.94
C ILE A 87 19.86 7.32 -8.70
N ARG A 88 20.27 6.78 -7.54
CA ARG A 88 21.68 6.60 -7.19
C ARG A 88 22.36 5.39 -7.84
N CYS A 89 21.58 4.42 -8.33
CA CYS A 89 22.12 3.24 -9.00
C CYS A 89 22.63 3.58 -10.42
N GLN A 90 23.87 3.25 -10.73
CA GLN A 90 24.45 3.39 -12.07
C GLN A 90 24.07 2.21 -12.98
N ASP A 91 23.89 1.02 -12.41
CA ASP A 91 23.52 -0.17 -13.13
C ASP A 91 22.04 -0.11 -13.55
N TYR A 92 21.81 -0.22 -14.87
CA TYR A 92 20.48 -0.13 -15.49
C TYR A 92 19.50 -1.15 -14.91
N MET A 93 19.92 -2.40 -14.69
CA MET A 93 19.06 -3.45 -14.15
C MET A 93 18.61 -3.16 -12.72
N ARG A 94 19.54 -2.74 -11.85
CA ARG A 94 19.22 -2.36 -10.46
C ARG A 94 18.30 -1.14 -10.40
N ARG A 95 18.57 -0.17 -11.24
CA ARG A 95 17.72 1.02 -11.39
C ARG A 95 16.29 0.65 -11.78
N LEU A 96 16.13 -0.25 -12.77
CA LEU A 96 14.81 -0.72 -13.21
C LEU A 96 14.05 -1.45 -12.09
N ILE A 97 14.73 -2.29 -11.31
CA ILE A 97 14.16 -2.98 -10.14
C ILE A 97 13.63 -1.97 -9.10
N CYS A 98 14.42 -0.94 -8.77
CA CYS A 98 14.03 0.07 -7.79
C CYS A 98 12.80 0.87 -8.25
N PHE A 99 12.74 1.29 -9.51
CA PHE A 99 11.59 2.00 -10.05
C PHE A 99 10.37 1.09 -10.21
N GLY A 100 10.57 -0.19 -10.57
CA GLY A 100 9.51 -1.19 -10.61
C GLY A 100 8.88 -1.40 -9.23
N ALA A 101 9.71 -1.54 -8.19
CA ALA A 101 9.24 -1.65 -6.81
C ALA A 101 8.49 -0.39 -6.35
N ALA A 102 9.03 0.79 -6.63
CA ALA A 102 8.38 2.05 -6.27
C ALA A 102 7.02 2.21 -6.96
N SER A 103 6.92 1.91 -8.26
CA SER A 103 5.65 1.99 -9.00
C SER A 103 4.61 1.01 -8.47
N ALA A 104 5.00 -0.22 -8.16
CA ALA A 104 4.11 -1.22 -7.59
C ALA A 104 3.53 -0.76 -6.23
N LEU A 105 4.37 -0.21 -5.34
CA LEU A 105 3.94 0.34 -4.06
C LEU A 105 2.99 1.54 -4.24
N ILE A 106 3.29 2.47 -5.16
CA ILE A 106 2.43 3.62 -5.46
C ILE A 106 1.04 3.15 -5.88
N PHE A 107 0.96 2.23 -6.84
CA PHE A 107 -0.32 1.69 -7.32
C PHE A 107 -1.10 1.00 -6.20
N GLN A 108 -0.43 0.22 -5.37
CA GLN A 108 -1.06 -0.51 -4.28
C GLN A 108 -1.66 0.45 -3.24
N VAL A 109 -0.91 1.48 -2.83
CA VAL A 109 -1.39 2.53 -1.92
C VAL A 109 -2.55 3.32 -2.54
N MET A 110 -2.42 3.76 -3.81
CA MET A 110 -3.47 4.51 -4.50
C MET A 110 -4.78 3.72 -4.58
N ILE A 111 -4.72 2.45 -4.94
CA ILE A 111 -5.92 1.63 -5.08
C ILE A 111 -6.53 1.37 -3.71
N ASN A 112 -5.75 1.01 -2.69
CA ASN A 112 -6.27 0.73 -1.35
C ASN A 112 -6.93 1.97 -0.73
N VAL A 113 -6.25 3.12 -0.73
CA VAL A 113 -6.82 4.37 -0.23
C VAL A 113 -8.02 4.80 -1.07
N GLY A 114 -7.95 4.66 -2.40
CA GLY A 114 -9.06 4.95 -3.32
C GLY A 114 -10.30 4.11 -3.04
N MET A 115 -10.14 2.83 -2.69
CA MET A 115 -11.24 1.95 -2.25
C MET A 115 -11.83 2.44 -0.91
N CYS A 116 -10.98 2.81 0.05
CA CYS A 116 -11.42 3.28 1.37
C CYS A 116 -12.21 4.60 1.29
N ILE A 117 -11.83 5.50 0.38
CA ILE A 117 -12.54 6.77 0.12
C ILE A 117 -13.75 6.57 -0.81
N GLY A 118 -13.81 5.41 -1.51
CA GLY A 118 -14.89 5.08 -2.43
C GLY A 118 -14.80 5.72 -3.81
N VAL A 119 -13.62 6.08 -4.21
CA VAL A 119 -13.32 6.57 -5.56
C VAL A 119 -13.07 5.40 -6.51
N MET A 120 -12.62 4.26 -6.00
CA MET A 120 -12.34 3.04 -6.76
C MET A 120 -13.21 1.88 -6.32
N PRO A 121 -13.52 0.94 -7.23
CA PRO A 121 -14.25 -0.29 -6.88
C PRO A 121 -13.43 -1.15 -5.92
N VAL A 122 -14.11 -2.02 -5.19
CA VAL A 122 -13.49 -2.95 -4.24
C VAL A 122 -12.76 -4.04 -5.01
N ILE A 123 -11.43 -4.02 -4.98
CA ILE A 123 -10.57 -4.98 -5.71
C ILE A 123 -9.89 -5.96 -4.73
N GLY A 124 -9.92 -5.67 -3.41
CA GLY A 124 -9.30 -6.52 -2.40
C GLY A 124 -7.78 -6.44 -2.37
N LEU A 125 -7.20 -5.25 -2.61
CA LEU A 125 -5.76 -5.02 -2.50
C LEU A 125 -5.40 -4.52 -1.10
N THR A 126 -4.45 -5.19 -0.48
CA THR A 126 -3.95 -4.87 0.86
C THR A 126 -3.07 -3.62 0.86
N LEU A 127 -3.11 -2.83 1.94
CA LEU A 127 -2.20 -1.71 2.15
C LEU A 127 -0.78 -2.26 2.45
N PRO A 128 0.27 -1.82 1.74
CA PRO A 128 1.63 -2.32 1.96
C PRO A 128 2.07 -2.22 3.42
N LEU A 129 2.76 -3.25 3.92
CA LEU A 129 3.36 -3.34 5.27
C LEU A 129 2.40 -3.25 6.46
N ILE A 130 1.16 -2.81 6.28
CA ILE A 130 0.21 -2.56 7.38
C ILE A 130 -0.91 -3.59 7.39
N SER A 131 -1.43 -3.98 6.22
CA SER A 131 -2.51 -4.96 6.13
C SER A 131 -2.03 -6.37 6.44
N TYR A 132 -2.89 -7.14 7.09
CA TYR A 132 -2.67 -8.56 7.32
C TYR A 132 -2.92 -9.35 6.02
N GLY A 133 -1.82 -9.72 5.34
CA GLY A 133 -1.86 -10.55 4.14
C GLY A 133 -0.56 -11.33 3.99
N GLY A 134 -0.57 -12.65 4.29
CA GLY A 134 0.65 -13.45 4.32
C GLY A 134 1.45 -13.41 3.02
N SER A 135 0.81 -13.60 1.87
CA SER A 135 1.47 -13.55 0.56
C SER A 135 1.92 -12.13 0.17
N SER A 136 1.09 -11.12 0.50
CA SER A 136 1.41 -9.71 0.24
C SER A 136 2.65 -9.26 1.02
N ILE A 137 2.72 -9.59 2.31
CA ILE A 137 3.86 -9.27 3.17
C ILE A 137 5.15 -9.87 2.61
N VAL A 138 5.15 -11.17 2.26
CA VAL A 138 6.33 -11.85 1.70
C VAL A 138 6.79 -11.16 0.40
N THR A 139 5.86 -10.83 -0.48
CA THR A 139 6.16 -10.17 -1.75
C THR A 139 6.76 -8.78 -1.54
N ILE A 140 6.17 -7.97 -0.64
CA ILE A 140 6.66 -6.62 -0.34
C ILE A 140 8.05 -6.67 0.30
N TYR A 141 8.27 -7.57 1.28
CA TYR A 141 9.60 -7.72 1.89
C TYR A 141 10.64 -8.23 0.89
N ALA A 142 10.28 -9.13 -0.02
CA ALA A 142 11.17 -9.58 -1.10
C ALA A 142 11.55 -8.40 -2.02
N MET A 143 10.57 -7.58 -2.43
CA MET A 143 10.83 -6.37 -3.22
C MET A 143 11.75 -5.39 -2.51
N LEU A 144 11.47 -5.07 -1.24
CA LEU A 144 12.30 -4.17 -0.45
C LEU A 144 13.71 -4.74 -0.21
N GLY A 145 13.82 -6.06 -0.06
CA GLY A 145 15.10 -6.77 0.00
C GLY A 145 15.93 -6.61 -1.27
N LEU A 146 15.30 -6.68 -2.45
CA LEU A 146 15.97 -6.42 -3.74
C LEU A 146 16.44 -4.97 -3.85
N VAL A 147 15.61 -4.00 -3.44
CA VAL A 147 15.97 -2.58 -3.41
C VAL A 147 17.14 -2.34 -2.44
N SER A 148 17.10 -2.95 -1.26
CA SER A 148 18.20 -2.86 -0.28
C SER A 148 19.49 -3.49 -0.80
N GLY A 149 19.40 -4.65 -1.47
CA GLY A 149 20.51 -5.30 -2.14
C GLY A 149 21.12 -4.46 -3.28
N ALA A 150 20.29 -3.70 -3.99
CA ALA A 150 20.75 -2.76 -5.01
C ALA A 150 21.55 -1.60 -4.40
N TYR A 151 21.16 -1.14 -3.21
CA TYR A 151 21.87 -0.09 -2.48
C TYR A 151 23.19 -0.58 -1.88
N ALA A 152 23.23 -1.81 -1.35
CA ALA A 152 24.36 -2.33 -0.58
C ALA A 152 25.57 -2.74 -1.43
N ARG A 153 25.43 -2.88 -2.75
CA ARG A 153 26.55 -3.32 -3.62
C ARG A 153 27.35 -2.10 -4.09
N PRO A 154 28.64 -1.97 -3.69
CA PRO A 154 29.52 -0.91 -4.19
C PRO A 154 29.76 -1.07 -5.71
N GLU A 155 29.89 0.06 -6.39
CA GLU A 155 30.01 0.18 -7.84
C GLU A 155 31.22 -0.53 -8.49
N SER A 156 32.25 -0.82 -7.69
CA SER A 156 33.55 -1.32 -8.15
C SER A 156 33.52 -2.71 -8.82
N LEU A 157 32.49 -3.53 -8.56
CA LEU A 157 32.46 -4.90 -9.06
C LEU A 157 31.75 -5.07 -10.41
N SER A 158 31.05 -4.06 -10.92
CA SER A 158 30.36 -4.14 -12.19
C SER A 158 31.23 -3.74 -13.39
N HIS A 159 32.20 -2.86 -13.19
CA HIS A 159 33.07 -2.36 -14.26
C HIS A 159 34.16 -3.38 -14.65
N GLU A 160 34.67 -4.17 -13.72
CA GLU A 160 35.73 -5.14 -14.00
C GLU A 160 35.25 -6.38 -14.80
N ARG A 161 33.99 -6.75 -14.72
CA ARG A 161 33.45 -7.91 -15.44
C ARG A 161 33.23 -7.67 -16.93
N TYR A 162 33.11 -6.41 -17.36
CA TYR A 162 32.90 -6.07 -18.77
C TYR A 162 34.21 -5.74 -19.52
N ILE A 163 35.35 -5.65 -18.85
CA ILE A 163 36.63 -5.22 -19.46
C ILE A 163 37.57 -6.39 -19.73
N GLN A 164 37.15 -7.64 -19.58
CA GLN A 164 37.92 -8.76 -20.11
C GLN A 164 37.22 -9.45 -21.30
N PRO A 165 37.25 -8.85 -22.50
CA PRO A 165 37.13 -9.63 -23.70
C PRO A 165 38.56 -10.01 -24.18
N TYR A 166 38.88 -11.30 -24.08
CA TYR A 166 39.91 -11.96 -24.88
C TYR A 166 41.33 -11.33 -24.81
N ARG A 167 42.12 -11.68 -23.81
CA ARG A 167 43.56 -11.87 -24.06
C ARG A 167 43.77 -13.33 -24.52
N LEU A 168 43.91 -13.49 -25.84
CA LEU A 168 44.64 -14.59 -26.45
C LEU A 168 46.13 -14.34 -26.26
#